data_fc8c6f8de563cf7766c49cea80b908b9
#
_entry.id   fc8c6f8de563cf7766c49cea80b908b9
#
_cell.length_a   1.000
_cell.length_b   1.000
_cell.length_c   1.000
_cell.angle_alpha   90.00
_cell.angle_beta   90.00
_cell.angle_gamma   90.00
#
_symmetry.space_group_name_H-M   'P 1'
#
loop_
_entity.id
_entity.type
_entity.pdbx_description
1 polymer ?
#
loop_
_entity_poly.entity_id
_entity_poly.type
_entity_poly.pdbx_seq_one_letter_code
_entity_poly.pdbx_strand_id
1 'polypeptide(L)'
;MKDTKIVIGIPNGSGLFPAMTVEALLKMRKTVPCMVSIVERQRTDMARNAIVKMALEGGASHVLFIDDDNPPPEDTIEKFLEDDKDIVCSPIPTRNPNAQGVHDLCLFTSETVKDGNGKGMKIYKNMNKLNTGGSHLVKVEGCGMGCTMIKTEVLAKLYAKYEGKPFEYGDTTFTKDPKKLNVQRRTMSEDMEFIERATEEGFEVWCDTRIRAPHIGRAKVFQFNDSHIE
;
A
#
# COMPACT_ATOMS: atom_id res chain seq x y z
N MET A 1 -5.22 -2.10 -25.32
CA MET A 1 -4.94 -1.14 -24.24
C MET A 1 -5.22 0.30 -24.73
N LYS A 2 -6.48 0.55 -25.18
CA LYS A 2 -6.93 1.89 -25.52
C LYS A 2 -7.15 2.63 -24.19
N ASP A 3 -6.57 3.80 -24.05
CA ASP A 3 -6.74 4.77 -22.98
C ASP A 3 -6.11 4.46 -21.60
N THR A 4 -5.11 3.60 -21.50
CA THR A 4 -4.36 3.45 -20.26
C THR A 4 -3.52 4.70 -19.98
N LYS A 5 -3.83 5.41 -18.89
CA LYS A 5 -3.13 6.60 -18.42
C LYS A 5 -2.90 6.48 -16.93
N ILE A 6 -1.66 6.66 -16.48
CA ILE A 6 -1.29 6.46 -15.08
C ILE A 6 -0.91 7.78 -14.42
N VAL A 7 -1.40 8.00 -13.20
CA VAL A 7 -0.84 8.98 -12.29
C VAL A 7 0.13 8.26 -11.35
N ILE A 8 1.40 8.64 -11.40
CA ILE A 8 2.41 8.23 -10.42
C ILE A 8 2.30 9.23 -9.27
N GLY A 9 1.70 8.79 -8.18
CA GLY A 9 1.40 9.62 -7.02
C GLY A 9 2.43 9.45 -5.91
N ILE A 10 3.07 10.52 -5.48
CA ILE A 10 4.14 10.49 -4.49
C ILE A 10 3.79 11.41 -3.32
N PRO A 11 3.29 10.87 -2.20
CA PRO A 11 3.19 11.64 -0.96
C PRO A 11 4.60 11.87 -0.40
N ASN A 12 5.00 13.12 -0.24
CA ASN A 12 6.31 13.50 0.29
C ASN A 12 6.18 14.46 1.48
N GLY A 13 6.02 13.88 2.66
CA GLY A 13 5.82 14.66 3.88
C GLY A 13 7.02 15.53 4.27
N SER A 14 8.24 15.12 3.92
CA SER A 14 9.48 15.84 4.24
C SER A 14 9.79 16.98 3.27
N GLY A 15 9.32 16.92 2.04
CA GLY A 15 9.73 17.79 0.93
C GLY A 15 11.14 17.47 0.41
N LEU A 16 11.72 16.33 0.81
CA LEU A 16 13.06 15.89 0.37
C LEU A 16 12.95 14.48 -0.22
N PHE A 17 13.77 14.20 -1.23
CA PHE A 17 13.85 12.89 -1.85
C PHE A 17 15.22 12.24 -1.63
N PRO A 18 15.26 10.96 -1.24
CA PRO A 18 16.48 10.17 -1.35
C PRO A 18 16.94 10.09 -2.82
N ALA A 19 18.24 10.23 -3.06
CA ALA A 19 18.79 10.16 -4.42
C ALA A 19 18.40 8.86 -5.15
N MET A 20 18.36 7.74 -4.44
CA MET A 20 17.92 6.45 -4.99
C MET A 20 16.48 6.49 -5.53
N THR A 21 15.58 7.19 -4.86
CA THR A 21 14.19 7.31 -5.32
C THR A 21 14.11 8.18 -6.57
N VAL A 22 14.86 9.28 -6.61
CA VAL A 22 14.96 10.13 -7.83
C VAL A 22 15.49 9.31 -9.00
N GLU A 23 16.58 8.58 -8.79
CA GLU A 23 17.19 7.73 -9.81
C GLU A 23 16.20 6.66 -10.32
N ALA A 24 15.49 5.98 -9.42
CA ALA A 24 14.48 4.99 -9.77
C ALA A 24 13.33 5.58 -10.62
N LEU A 25 12.81 6.76 -10.23
CA LEU A 25 11.76 7.45 -10.99
C LEU A 25 12.22 7.87 -12.40
N LEU A 26 13.48 8.27 -12.55
CA LEU A 26 14.08 8.61 -13.85
C LEU A 26 14.27 7.37 -14.74
N LYS A 27 14.68 6.24 -14.16
CA LYS A 27 14.91 4.96 -14.87
C LYS A 27 13.62 4.20 -15.17
N MET A 28 12.55 4.49 -14.45
CA MET A 28 11.27 3.78 -14.60
C MET A 28 10.76 3.88 -16.03
N ARG A 29 10.51 2.73 -16.66
CA ARG A 29 9.95 2.65 -18.01
C ARG A 29 8.48 3.04 -17.98
N LYS A 30 8.14 4.06 -18.78
CA LYS A 30 6.79 4.58 -18.92
C LYS A 30 6.24 4.14 -20.29
N THR A 31 5.75 2.89 -20.36
CA THR A 31 5.23 2.28 -21.60
C THR A 31 3.85 2.78 -22.00
N VAL A 32 3.22 3.55 -21.13
CA VAL A 32 1.93 4.22 -21.35
C VAL A 32 2.05 5.68 -20.90
N PRO A 33 1.13 6.57 -21.29
CA PRO A 33 1.09 7.94 -20.78
C PRO A 33 1.07 7.99 -19.25
N CYS A 34 2.08 8.63 -18.66
CA CYS A 34 2.22 8.81 -17.22
C CYS A 34 2.35 10.27 -16.84
N MET A 35 1.67 10.66 -15.76
CA MET A 35 1.85 11.95 -15.11
C MET A 35 2.39 11.71 -13.70
N VAL A 36 3.47 12.40 -13.32
CA VAL A 36 3.99 12.37 -11.95
C VAL A 36 3.36 13.48 -11.14
N SER A 37 2.81 13.12 -9.99
CA SER A 37 2.23 14.04 -9.03
C SER A 37 2.89 13.88 -7.67
N ILE A 38 3.62 14.92 -7.26
CA ILE A 38 4.28 14.99 -5.95
C ILE A 38 3.48 15.93 -5.07
N VAL A 39 3.02 15.44 -3.92
CA VAL A 39 2.31 16.25 -2.93
C VAL A 39 3.17 16.37 -1.69
N GLU A 40 3.72 17.57 -1.47
CA GLU A 40 4.71 17.83 -0.43
C GLU A 40 4.09 18.42 0.84
N ARG A 41 4.76 18.15 1.98
CA ARG A 41 4.51 18.82 3.27
C ARG A 41 3.08 18.72 3.77
N GLN A 42 2.40 17.67 3.37
CA GLN A 42 1.05 17.33 3.87
C GLN A 42 1.10 16.01 4.64
N ARG A 43 0.11 15.80 5.49
CA ARG A 43 -0.11 14.50 6.11
C ARG A 43 -0.43 13.47 5.01
N THR A 44 0.07 12.24 5.15
CA THR A 44 0.05 11.22 4.10
C THR A 44 -1.35 10.95 3.54
N ASP A 45 -2.36 10.85 4.39
CA ASP A 45 -3.76 10.66 3.97
C ASP A 45 -4.28 11.83 3.11
N MET A 46 -3.96 13.07 3.50
CA MET A 46 -4.34 14.27 2.74
C MET A 46 -3.64 14.31 1.38
N ALA A 47 -2.34 13.97 1.35
CA ALA A 47 -1.58 13.90 0.12
C ALA A 47 -2.13 12.83 -0.83
N ARG A 48 -2.43 11.62 -0.32
CA ARG A 48 -3.03 10.54 -1.13
C ARG A 48 -4.43 10.95 -1.65
N ASN A 49 -5.27 11.58 -0.84
CA ASN A 49 -6.59 12.06 -1.28
C ASN A 49 -6.49 13.14 -2.37
N ALA A 50 -5.53 14.05 -2.26
CA ALA A 50 -5.27 15.05 -3.30
C ALA A 50 -4.83 14.41 -4.63
N ILE A 51 -3.97 13.39 -4.57
CA ILE A 51 -3.53 12.60 -5.74
C ILE A 51 -4.72 11.88 -6.37
N VAL A 52 -5.57 11.23 -5.56
CA VAL A 52 -6.78 10.56 -6.05
C VAL A 52 -7.69 11.54 -6.77
N LYS A 53 -8.00 12.69 -6.16
CA LYS A 53 -8.83 13.72 -6.77
C LYS A 53 -8.30 14.12 -8.14
N MET A 54 -7.01 14.43 -8.24
CA MET A 54 -6.37 14.82 -9.49
C MET A 54 -6.41 13.71 -10.53
N ALA A 55 -6.20 12.46 -10.14
CA ALA A 55 -6.25 11.32 -11.04
C ALA A 55 -7.65 11.13 -11.64
N LEU A 56 -8.69 11.24 -10.81
CA LEU A 56 -10.09 11.14 -11.24
C LEU A 56 -10.47 12.29 -12.18
N GLU A 57 -10.15 13.54 -11.82
CA GLU A 57 -10.41 14.74 -12.65
C GLU A 57 -9.63 14.70 -13.97
N GLY A 58 -8.41 14.14 -13.95
CA GLY A 58 -7.55 13.98 -15.13
C GLY A 58 -7.89 12.77 -16.02
N GLY A 59 -8.90 11.95 -15.67
CA GLY A 59 -9.31 10.77 -16.42
C GLY A 59 -8.20 9.71 -16.50
N ALA A 60 -7.43 9.53 -15.44
CA ALA A 60 -6.47 8.44 -15.34
C ALA A 60 -7.19 7.10 -15.20
N SER A 61 -6.60 6.02 -15.71
CA SER A 61 -7.10 4.65 -15.53
C SER A 61 -6.56 4.00 -14.26
N HIS A 62 -5.36 4.42 -13.82
CA HIS A 62 -4.67 3.88 -12.65
C HIS A 62 -3.94 4.99 -11.89
N VAL A 63 -3.76 4.75 -10.59
CA VAL A 63 -2.81 5.47 -9.76
C VAL A 63 -1.75 4.48 -9.27
N LEU A 64 -0.48 4.80 -9.51
CA LEU A 64 0.65 4.11 -8.91
C LEU A 64 1.17 4.96 -7.75
N PHE A 65 0.87 4.57 -6.53
CA PHE A 65 1.47 5.19 -5.36
C PHE A 65 2.89 4.69 -5.15
N ILE A 66 3.80 5.62 -4.88
CA ILE A 66 5.20 5.36 -4.53
C ILE A 66 5.53 6.26 -3.35
N ASP A 67 5.91 5.68 -2.22
CA ASP A 67 6.43 6.49 -1.12
C ASP A 67 7.85 6.97 -1.44
N ASP A 68 8.23 8.13 -0.91
CA ASP A 68 9.51 8.78 -1.23
C ASP A 68 10.74 7.97 -0.81
N ASP A 69 10.54 6.90 -0.02
CA ASP A 69 11.58 5.99 0.44
C ASP A 69 11.43 4.54 -0.07
N ASN A 70 10.58 4.32 -1.05
CA ASN A 70 10.38 3.01 -1.69
C ASN A 70 10.68 3.08 -3.21
N PRO A 71 11.96 3.24 -3.62
CA PRO A 71 12.32 3.34 -5.03
C PRO A 71 11.93 2.06 -5.79
N PRO A 72 11.04 2.15 -6.80
CA PRO A 72 10.56 0.97 -7.51
C PRO A 72 11.57 0.50 -8.57
N PRO A 73 11.56 -0.79 -8.95
CA PRO A 73 12.26 -1.28 -10.14
C PRO A 73 11.77 -0.58 -11.42
N GLU A 74 12.63 -0.55 -12.45
CA GLU A 74 12.32 0.14 -13.71
C GLU A 74 11.13 -0.43 -14.49
N ASP A 75 10.82 -1.72 -14.32
CA ASP A 75 9.76 -2.47 -15.00
C ASP A 75 8.45 -2.59 -14.20
N THR A 76 8.32 -1.81 -13.13
CA THR A 76 7.17 -1.87 -12.20
C THR A 76 5.83 -1.61 -12.90
N ILE A 77 5.76 -0.57 -13.75
CA ILE A 77 4.51 -0.23 -14.46
C ILE A 77 4.07 -1.38 -15.37
N GLU A 78 5.00 -1.94 -16.13
CA GLU A 78 4.73 -3.02 -17.08
C GLU A 78 4.17 -4.25 -16.37
N LYS A 79 4.82 -4.67 -15.29
CA LYS A 79 4.42 -5.83 -14.49
C LYS A 79 3.05 -5.66 -13.84
N PHE A 80 2.81 -4.51 -13.22
CA PHE A 80 1.50 -4.24 -12.61
C PHE A 80 0.37 -4.17 -13.64
N LEU A 81 0.62 -3.63 -14.83
CA LEU A 81 -0.37 -3.64 -15.91
C LEU A 81 -0.62 -5.04 -16.47
N GLU A 82 0.44 -5.88 -16.53
CA GLU A 82 0.33 -7.30 -16.93
C GLU A 82 -0.54 -8.09 -15.95
N ASP A 83 -0.41 -7.81 -14.65
CA ASP A 83 -1.18 -8.48 -13.61
C ASP A 83 -2.68 -8.19 -13.68
N ASP A 84 -3.07 -7.03 -14.21
CA ASP A 84 -4.47 -6.57 -14.37
C ASP A 84 -5.34 -6.78 -13.10
N LYS A 85 -4.83 -6.39 -11.95
CA LYS A 85 -5.56 -6.46 -10.67
C LYS A 85 -6.14 -5.12 -10.28
N ASP A 86 -7.21 -5.14 -9.48
CA ASP A 86 -7.85 -3.92 -8.95
C ASP A 86 -6.88 -3.16 -8.04
N ILE A 87 -6.20 -3.89 -7.17
CA ILE A 87 -5.15 -3.40 -6.28
C ILE A 87 -4.00 -4.40 -6.35
N VAL A 88 -2.82 -3.96 -6.74
CA VAL A 88 -1.59 -4.76 -6.74
C VAL A 88 -0.43 -4.00 -6.14
N CYS A 89 0.31 -4.64 -5.25
CA CYS A 89 1.43 -4.03 -4.54
C CYS A 89 2.72 -4.83 -4.70
N SER A 90 3.85 -4.22 -4.34
CA SER A 90 5.11 -4.91 -4.15
C SER A 90 5.29 -5.35 -2.69
N PRO A 91 6.03 -6.44 -2.42
CA PRO A 91 6.41 -6.83 -1.07
C PRO A 91 7.52 -5.91 -0.55
N ILE A 92 7.17 -4.99 0.33
CA ILE A 92 8.10 -4.04 0.94
C ILE A 92 8.42 -4.51 2.37
N PRO A 93 9.70 -4.67 2.75
CA PRO A 93 10.05 -5.02 4.11
C PRO A 93 9.83 -3.84 5.08
N THR A 94 9.48 -4.13 6.32
CA THR A 94 9.36 -3.13 7.38
C THR A 94 10.72 -2.52 7.72
N ARG A 95 10.75 -1.24 8.15
CA ARG A 95 12.01 -0.58 8.57
C ARG A 95 12.61 -1.18 9.84
N ASN A 96 11.76 -1.63 10.75
CA ASN A 96 12.19 -2.18 12.02
C ASN A 96 12.00 -3.69 12.02
N PRO A 97 12.98 -4.44 12.52
CA PRO A 97 12.83 -5.88 12.68
C PRO A 97 11.81 -6.18 13.79
N ASN A 98 11.20 -7.35 13.70
CA ASN A 98 10.37 -7.91 14.75
C ASN A 98 11.23 -8.39 15.95
N ALA A 99 10.60 -8.97 16.97
CA ALA A 99 11.27 -9.44 18.18
C ALA A 99 12.35 -10.52 17.92
N GLN A 100 12.31 -11.21 16.77
CA GLN A 100 13.27 -12.22 16.33
C GLN A 100 14.40 -11.61 15.47
N GLY A 101 14.44 -10.30 15.27
CA GLY A 101 15.43 -9.62 14.45
C GLY A 101 15.18 -9.75 12.93
N VAL A 102 14.01 -10.21 12.51
CA VAL A 102 13.62 -10.39 11.10
C VAL A 102 12.75 -9.20 10.69
N HIS A 103 12.95 -8.70 9.48
CA HIS A 103 12.07 -7.69 8.88
C HIS A 103 10.83 -8.38 8.30
N ASP A 104 9.68 -8.08 8.88
CA ASP A 104 8.41 -8.49 8.32
C ASP A 104 8.13 -7.70 7.03
N LEU A 105 7.11 -8.10 6.27
CA LEU A 105 6.65 -7.37 5.10
C LEU A 105 5.55 -6.37 5.48
N CYS A 106 5.44 -5.28 4.75
CA CYS A 106 4.29 -4.38 4.81
C CYS A 106 3.08 -4.99 4.06
N LEU A 107 2.87 -6.28 4.31
CA LEU A 107 1.76 -7.10 3.84
C LEU A 107 1.09 -7.74 5.05
N PHE A 108 -0.20 -7.98 4.96
CA PHE A 108 -0.98 -8.39 6.11
C PHE A 108 -1.89 -9.58 5.79
N THR A 109 -1.98 -10.49 6.76
CA THR A 109 -3.09 -11.40 6.94
C THR A 109 -4.05 -10.83 7.97
N SER A 110 -5.28 -11.30 8.00
CA SER A 110 -6.25 -10.90 9.02
C SER A 110 -6.85 -12.11 9.74
N GLU A 111 -7.27 -11.88 10.96
CA GLU A 111 -8.08 -12.82 11.72
C GLU A 111 -9.24 -12.08 12.37
N THR A 112 -10.40 -12.73 12.47
CA THR A 112 -11.55 -12.17 13.19
C THR A 112 -11.50 -12.66 14.63
N VAL A 113 -11.38 -11.72 15.57
CA VAL A 113 -11.49 -11.98 17.01
C VAL A 113 -12.79 -11.39 17.54
N LYS A 114 -13.38 -12.00 18.57
CA LYS A 114 -14.55 -11.43 19.24
C LYS A 114 -14.09 -10.40 20.27
N ASP A 115 -14.68 -9.21 20.24
CA ASP A 115 -14.52 -8.21 21.29
C ASP A 115 -15.22 -8.65 22.60
N GLY A 116 -15.07 -7.87 23.66
CA GLY A 116 -15.68 -8.13 24.96
C GLY A 116 -17.23 -8.20 24.94
N ASN A 117 -17.86 -7.72 23.87
CA ASN A 117 -19.31 -7.73 23.65
C ASN A 117 -19.74 -8.86 22.66
N GLY A 118 -18.80 -9.71 22.24
CA GLY A 118 -19.06 -10.80 21.30
C GLY A 118 -19.12 -10.37 19.83
N LYS A 119 -18.88 -9.07 19.51
CA LYS A 119 -18.82 -8.56 18.13
C LYS A 119 -17.48 -8.96 17.50
N GLY A 120 -17.53 -9.47 16.28
CA GLY A 120 -16.33 -9.77 15.50
C GLY A 120 -15.56 -8.50 15.15
N MET A 121 -14.24 -8.53 15.38
CA MET A 121 -13.31 -7.48 15.01
C MET A 121 -12.16 -8.06 14.21
N LYS A 122 -11.81 -7.42 13.09
CA LYS A 122 -10.71 -7.83 12.23
C LYS A 122 -9.38 -7.30 12.78
N ILE A 123 -8.42 -8.20 12.96
CA ILE A 123 -7.05 -7.85 13.39
C ILE A 123 -6.10 -8.19 12.26
N TYR A 124 -5.21 -7.27 11.92
CA TYR A 124 -4.19 -7.46 10.90
C TYR A 124 -2.85 -7.81 11.53
N LYS A 125 -2.13 -8.75 10.90
CA LYS A 125 -0.77 -9.18 11.29
C LYS A 125 0.15 -9.08 10.10
N ASN A 126 1.33 -8.50 10.30
CA ASN A 126 2.37 -8.49 9.27
C ASN A 126 2.76 -9.92 8.87
N MET A 127 2.97 -10.11 7.59
CA MET A 127 3.53 -11.35 7.05
C MET A 127 5.05 -11.27 7.08
N ASN A 128 5.72 -12.37 7.45
CA ASN A 128 7.17 -12.48 7.36
C ASN A 128 7.60 -13.32 6.15
N LYS A 129 6.68 -14.10 5.59
CA LYS A 129 6.88 -14.94 4.41
C LYS A 129 5.65 -14.95 3.54
N LEU A 130 5.84 -15.21 2.25
CA LEU A 130 4.80 -15.36 1.25
C LEU A 130 4.82 -16.79 0.71
N ASN A 131 3.70 -17.46 0.82
CA ASN A 131 3.50 -18.73 0.09
C ASN A 131 3.06 -18.40 -1.34
N THR A 132 3.98 -18.54 -2.27
CA THR A 132 3.72 -18.23 -3.68
C THR A 132 3.02 -19.37 -4.43
N GLY A 133 3.09 -20.58 -3.92
CA GLY A 133 2.57 -21.77 -4.63
C GLY A 133 3.11 -21.92 -6.06
N GLY A 134 4.28 -21.31 -6.35
CA GLY A 134 4.86 -21.25 -7.70
C GLY A 134 4.32 -20.11 -8.57
N SER A 135 3.40 -19.28 -8.08
CA SER A 135 2.90 -18.08 -8.77
C SER A 135 3.70 -16.84 -8.35
N HIS A 136 3.84 -15.86 -9.24
CA HIS A 136 4.37 -14.55 -8.87
C HIS A 136 3.33 -13.66 -8.18
N LEU A 137 2.04 -13.97 -8.31
CA LEU A 137 0.94 -13.26 -7.67
C LEU A 137 0.44 -13.99 -6.43
N VAL A 138 0.42 -13.28 -5.32
CA VAL A 138 -0.10 -13.76 -4.03
C VAL A 138 -1.23 -12.86 -3.57
N LYS A 139 -2.40 -13.45 -3.30
CA LYS A 139 -3.50 -12.71 -2.69
C LYS A 139 -3.18 -12.41 -1.23
N VAL A 140 -3.37 -11.15 -0.81
CA VAL A 140 -3.14 -10.69 0.56
C VAL A 140 -4.38 -9.98 1.10
N GLU A 141 -4.47 -9.81 2.41
CA GLU A 141 -5.62 -9.15 3.04
C GLU A 141 -5.34 -7.70 3.41
N GLY A 142 -4.10 -7.27 3.21
CA GLY A 142 -3.70 -5.89 3.39
C GLY A 142 -2.29 -5.64 2.88
N CYS A 143 -2.01 -4.40 2.51
CA CYS A 143 -0.67 -3.95 2.08
C CYS A 143 -0.46 -2.48 2.43
N GLY A 144 0.81 -2.08 2.56
CA GLY A 144 1.20 -0.67 2.54
C GLY A 144 1.14 -0.09 1.13
N MET A 145 1.12 1.24 1.03
CA MET A 145 1.00 1.96 -0.25
C MET A 145 2.35 2.36 -0.87
N GLY A 146 3.47 1.91 -0.32
CA GLY A 146 4.80 2.37 -0.71
C GLY A 146 5.19 2.07 -2.17
N CYS A 147 4.61 1.03 -2.77
CA CYS A 147 4.66 0.76 -4.21
C CYS A 147 3.42 -0.05 -4.57
N THR A 148 2.32 0.61 -4.89
CA THR A 148 1.01 -0.01 -5.08
C THR A 148 0.26 0.65 -6.23
N MET A 149 -0.17 -0.15 -7.20
CA MET A 149 -1.04 0.30 -8.30
C MET A 149 -2.50 -0.02 -7.99
N ILE A 150 -3.37 0.94 -8.24
CA ILE A 150 -4.81 0.86 -7.99
C ILE A 150 -5.56 1.35 -9.22
N LYS A 151 -6.53 0.58 -9.70
CA LYS A 151 -7.46 1.01 -10.76
C LYS A 151 -8.30 2.20 -10.27
N THR A 152 -8.51 3.19 -11.12
CA THR A 152 -9.28 4.38 -10.72
C THR A 152 -10.76 4.08 -10.46
N GLU A 153 -11.30 2.96 -10.92
CA GLU A 153 -12.66 2.52 -10.56
C GLU A 153 -12.80 2.21 -9.06
N VAL A 154 -11.76 1.59 -8.44
CA VAL A 154 -11.69 1.38 -7.00
C VAL A 154 -11.68 2.72 -6.27
N LEU A 155 -10.78 3.61 -6.71
CA LEU A 155 -10.62 4.94 -6.14
C LEU A 155 -11.88 5.78 -6.27
N ALA A 156 -12.54 5.75 -7.43
CA ALA A 156 -13.78 6.50 -7.68
C ALA A 156 -14.92 6.02 -6.77
N LYS A 157 -15.06 4.70 -6.60
CA LYS A 157 -16.10 4.12 -5.73
C LYS A 157 -15.89 4.57 -4.28
N LEU A 158 -14.65 4.47 -3.77
CA LEU A 158 -14.35 4.86 -2.40
C LEU A 158 -14.39 6.40 -2.24
N TYR A 159 -13.93 7.16 -3.22
CA TYR A 159 -13.98 8.62 -3.21
C TYR A 159 -15.42 9.12 -3.08
N ALA A 160 -16.34 8.51 -3.82
CA ALA A 160 -17.78 8.85 -3.74
C ALA A 160 -18.38 8.44 -2.39
N LYS A 161 -18.08 7.21 -1.90
CA LYS A 161 -18.65 6.68 -0.66
C LYS A 161 -18.16 7.43 0.59
N TYR A 162 -16.89 7.86 0.60
CA TYR A 162 -16.23 8.50 1.75
C TYR A 162 -16.00 10.00 1.55
N GLU A 163 -16.90 10.67 0.80
CA GLU A 163 -16.94 12.14 0.66
C GLU A 163 -15.59 12.78 0.28
N GLY A 164 -14.87 12.15 -0.65
CA GLY A 164 -13.58 12.64 -1.12
C GLY A 164 -12.39 12.23 -0.27
N LYS A 165 -12.57 11.35 0.73
CA LYS A 165 -11.53 10.91 1.66
C LYS A 165 -11.40 9.38 1.68
N PRO A 166 -11.02 8.73 0.57
CA PRO A 166 -10.79 7.29 0.56
C PRO A 166 -9.68 6.84 1.51
N PHE A 167 -8.69 7.71 1.76
CA PHE A 167 -7.63 7.52 2.74
C PHE A 167 -7.90 8.36 3.98
N GLU A 168 -7.88 7.72 5.14
CA GLU A 168 -8.06 8.38 6.44
C GLU A 168 -7.39 7.53 7.52
N TYR A 169 -6.86 8.17 8.58
CA TYR A 169 -6.41 7.41 9.74
C TYR A 169 -7.62 6.92 10.52
N GLY A 170 -7.78 5.59 10.59
CA GLY A 170 -8.87 4.96 11.33
C GLY A 170 -8.57 4.78 12.80
N ASP A 171 -9.61 4.84 13.62
CA ASP A 171 -9.54 4.50 15.05
C ASP A 171 -10.06 3.09 15.28
N THR A 172 -9.16 2.15 15.57
CA THR A 172 -9.56 0.80 15.99
C THR A 172 -9.36 0.61 17.48
N THR A 173 -10.41 0.24 18.19
CA THR A 173 -10.36 0.00 19.62
C THR A 173 -10.06 -1.48 19.88
N PHE A 174 -8.91 -1.77 20.56
CA PHE A 174 -8.55 -3.12 20.97
C PHE A 174 -8.64 -3.29 22.49
N THR A 175 -9.21 -4.39 22.95
CA THR A 175 -9.00 -4.88 24.31
C THR A 175 -8.14 -6.15 24.24
N LYS A 176 -6.91 -6.11 24.74
CA LYS A 176 -6.06 -7.30 24.87
C LYS A 176 -6.57 -8.29 25.93
N ASP A 177 -7.39 -7.83 26.85
CA ASP A 177 -7.97 -8.62 27.93
C ASP A 177 -9.44 -8.20 28.11
N PRO A 178 -10.42 -9.08 27.83
CA PRO A 178 -11.84 -8.78 27.99
C PRO A 178 -12.23 -8.45 29.43
N LYS A 179 -11.37 -8.71 30.42
CA LYS A 179 -11.59 -8.39 31.85
C LYS A 179 -10.91 -7.10 32.31
N LYS A 180 -10.08 -6.47 31.48
CA LYS A 180 -9.40 -5.20 31.80
C LYS A 180 -9.89 -4.13 30.88
N LEU A 181 -10.53 -3.11 31.42
CA LEU A 181 -11.03 -1.90 30.73
C LEU A 181 -9.91 -1.01 30.11
N ASN A 182 -8.72 -1.53 29.85
CA ASN A 182 -7.67 -0.82 29.12
C ASN A 182 -7.92 -0.98 27.62
N VAL A 183 -8.82 -0.17 27.12
CA VAL A 183 -9.05 0.04 25.69
C VAL A 183 -7.81 0.69 25.10
N GLN A 184 -6.93 -0.12 24.49
CA GLN A 184 -5.88 0.44 23.66
C GLN A 184 -6.52 0.84 22.32
N ARG A 185 -6.65 2.15 22.09
CA ARG A 185 -6.93 2.66 20.74
C ARG A 185 -5.69 2.39 19.89
N ARG A 186 -5.82 1.55 18.89
CA ARG A 186 -4.84 1.43 17.82
C ARG A 186 -5.35 2.30 16.68
N THR A 187 -4.67 3.40 16.41
CA THR A 187 -4.91 4.17 15.20
C THR A 187 -4.50 3.29 14.03
N MET A 188 -5.44 2.98 13.15
CA MET A 188 -5.14 2.28 11.91
C MET A 188 -4.49 3.27 10.95
N SER A 189 -3.42 2.86 10.25
CA SER A 189 -2.81 3.70 9.23
C SER A 189 -3.77 3.94 8.07
N GLU A 190 -3.58 5.03 7.34
CA GLU A 190 -4.44 5.43 6.24
C GLU A 190 -4.47 4.42 5.10
N ASP A 191 -3.37 3.69 4.90
CA ASP A 191 -3.27 2.63 3.91
C ASP A 191 -4.09 1.40 4.30
N MET A 192 -4.04 0.98 5.57
CA MET A 192 -4.84 -0.14 6.05
C MET A 192 -6.33 0.19 6.12
N GLU A 193 -6.69 1.41 6.50
CA GLU A 193 -8.08 1.88 6.44
C GLU A 193 -8.61 1.86 5.00
N PHE A 194 -7.81 2.35 4.04
CA PHE A 194 -8.17 2.28 2.63
C PHE A 194 -8.39 0.82 2.16
N ILE A 195 -7.49 -0.10 2.52
CA ILE A 195 -7.59 -1.50 2.13
C ILE A 195 -8.84 -2.15 2.74
N GLU A 196 -9.14 -1.88 4.01
CA GLU A 196 -10.35 -2.40 4.65
C GLU A 196 -11.60 -1.92 3.92
N ARG A 197 -11.70 -0.61 3.65
CA ARG A 197 -12.78 -0.01 2.87
C ARG A 197 -12.90 -0.63 1.47
N ALA A 198 -11.78 -0.88 0.79
CA ALA A 198 -11.78 -1.50 -0.53
C ALA A 198 -12.26 -2.96 -0.50
N THR A 199 -11.78 -3.73 0.47
CA THR A 199 -12.16 -5.14 0.62
C THR A 199 -13.63 -5.30 1.05
N GLU A 200 -14.17 -4.39 1.85
CA GLU A 200 -15.61 -4.34 2.16
C GLU A 200 -16.47 -4.09 0.93
N GLU A 201 -15.94 -3.36 -0.07
CA GLU A 201 -16.58 -3.13 -1.37
C GLU A 201 -16.38 -4.27 -2.37
N GLY A 202 -15.71 -5.35 -1.96
CA GLY A 202 -15.51 -6.57 -2.74
C GLY A 202 -14.27 -6.57 -3.63
N PHE A 203 -13.39 -5.55 -3.53
CA PHE A 203 -12.13 -5.53 -4.26
C PHE A 203 -11.07 -6.45 -3.63
N GLU A 204 -10.22 -7.01 -4.45
CA GLU A 204 -9.15 -7.91 -4.02
C GLU A 204 -7.80 -7.21 -4.03
N VAL A 205 -6.94 -7.60 -3.09
CA VAL A 205 -5.57 -7.09 -2.97
C VAL A 205 -4.59 -8.20 -3.31
N TRP A 206 -3.66 -7.89 -4.21
CA TRP A 206 -2.65 -8.83 -4.69
C TRP A 206 -1.24 -8.26 -4.51
N CYS A 207 -0.27 -9.14 -4.31
CA CYS A 207 1.14 -8.81 -4.24
C CYS A 207 1.88 -9.47 -5.39
N ASP A 208 2.62 -8.69 -6.20
CA ASP A 208 3.53 -9.23 -7.22
C ASP A 208 4.95 -9.34 -6.65
N THR A 209 5.41 -10.57 -6.47
CA THR A 209 6.73 -10.88 -5.91
C THR A 209 7.90 -10.64 -6.87
N ARG A 210 7.63 -10.37 -8.15
CA ARG A 210 8.62 -9.96 -9.16
C ARG A 210 9.10 -8.52 -8.95
N ILE A 211 8.29 -7.69 -8.28
CA ILE A 211 8.59 -6.28 -8.04
C ILE A 211 9.17 -6.16 -6.63
N ARG A 212 10.47 -5.86 -6.55
CA ARG A 212 11.20 -5.84 -5.28
C ARG A 212 11.63 -4.41 -4.93
N ALA A 213 10.64 -3.58 -4.57
CA ALA A 213 10.91 -2.22 -4.12
C ALA A 213 11.57 -2.26 -2.73
N PRO A 214 12.76 -1.65 -2.55
CA PRO A 214 13.39 -1.58 -1.25
C PRO A 214 12.72 -0.56 -0.34
N HIS A 215 13.03 -0.62 0.94
CA HIS A 215 12.64 0.39 1.91
C HIS A 215 13.89 1.11 2.43
N ILE A 216 13.99 2.41 2.16
CA ILE A 216 15.13 3.22 2.59
C ILE A 216 14.92 3.66 4.04
N GLY A 217 15.75 3.17 4.94
CA GLY A 217 15.87 3.67 6.30
C GLY A 217 16.92 4.79 6.41
N ARG A 218 17.01 5.43 7.57
CA ARG A 218 18.02 6.51 7.80
C ARG A 218 19.47 6.06 7.60
N ALA A 219 19.77 4.76 7.82
CA ALA A 219 21.12 4.20 7.74
C ALA A 219 21.21 2.90 6.94
N LYS A 220 20.11 2.35 6.46
CA LYS A 220 20.04 1.05 5.78
C LYS A 220 18.97 1.04 4.72
N VAL A 221 19.17 0.20 3.70
CA VAL A 221 18.18 -0.16 2.70
C VAL A 221 17.72 -1.58 2.99
N PHE A 222 16.41 -1.80 3.10
CA PHE A 222 15.82 -3.12 3.32
C PHE A 222 15.22 -3.62 2.00
N GLN A 223 15.52 -4.86 1.65
CA GLN A 223 15.07 -5.44 0.40
C GLN A 223 14.29 -6.73 0.65
N PHE A 224 13.23 -6.90 -0.11
CA PHE A 224 12.58 -8.18 -0.27
C PHE A 224 13.51 -9.12 -1.04
N ASN A 225 13.71 -10.32 -0.53
CA ASN A 225 14.55 -11.36 -1.14
C ASN A 225 13.92 -12.74 -0.95
N ASP A 226 14.62 -13.78 -1.41
CA ASP A 226 14.10 -15.16 -1.41
C ASP A 226 13.84 -15.73 -0.01
N SER A 227 14.43 -15.17 1.06
CA SER A 227 14.13 -15.56 2.42
C SER A 227 12.70 -15.25 2.88
N HIS A 228 11.97 -14.41 2.14
CA HIS A 228 10.57 -14.05 2.37
C HIS A 228 9.57 -14.91 1.58
N ILE A 229 10.07 -15.92 0.82
CA ILE A 229 9.27 -16.84 0.01
C ILE A 229 9.27 -18.22 0.66
N GLU A 230 8.10 -18.85 0.72
CA GLU A 230 7.88 -20.24 1.14
C GLU A 230 7.81 -21.17 -0.06
#